data_28ab03473c5633a6e909d1fbcc057524
#
_entry.id   28ab03473c5633a6e909d1fbcc057524
#
_cell.length_a   1.000
_cell.length_b   1.000
_cell.length_c   1.000
_cell.angle_alpha   90.00
_cell.angle_beta   90.00
_cell.angle_gamma   90.00
#
_symmetry.space_group_name_H-M   'P 1'
#
loop_
_entity.id
_entity.type
_entity.pdbx_description
1 polymer ?
#
loop_
_entity_poly.entity_id
_entity_poly.type
_entity_poly.pdbx_seq_one_letter_code
_entity_poly.pdbx_strand_id
1 'polypeptide(L)'
;MNAEDDLLTRRVSQFGELLAESQRDLFGFIYSLVQHHADAEDVYQQVTMILWEKFGAFEIGTNFAAWSTVVAQNVARDFIRSRRRVAITFSDEVLDAIAAAYSAKRCWNSNDASDALARCLKKLSEKDRRLVDRCYSPNRDFEAIAKEESRTIGAIYQAICRIRKNLYACVQRTLSQESN
;
A
#
# COMPACT_ATOMS: atom_id res chain seq x y z
N MET A 1 30.68 15.23 -25.79
CA MET A 1 29.76 14.92 -24.67
C MET A 1 29.07 16.24 -24.36
N ASN A 2 27.80 16.36 -24.74
CA ASN A 2 27.10 17.65 -24.72
C ASN A 2 26.52 17.92 -23.32
N ALA A 3 26.37 19.18 -22.94
CA ALA A 3 25.79 19.58 -21.65
C ALA A 3 24.38 18.97 -21.39
N GLU A 4 23.64 18.68 -22.45
CA GLU A 4 22.33 18.01 -22.38
C GLU A 4 22.46 16.55 -21.96
N ASP A 5 23.50 15.82 -22.43
CA ASP A 5 23.75 14.43 -22.04
C ASP A 5 24.13 14.31 -20.55
N ASP A 6 24.89 15.27 -20.04
CA ASP A 6 25.29 15.32 -18.62
C ASP A 6 24.08 15.63 -17.71
N LEU A 7 23.21 16.54 -18.14
CA LEU A 7 21.96 16.86 -17.42
C LEU A 7 21.00 15.68 -17.39
N LEU A 8 20.85 14.97 -18.51
CA LEU A 8 19.99 13.80 -18.58
C LEU A 8 20.55 12.66 -17.69
N THR A 9 21.85 12.44 -17.74
CA THR A 9 22.51 11.41 -16.91
C THR A 9 22.32 11.68 -15.42
N ARG A 10 22.51 12.92 -14.99
CA ARG A 10 22.27 13.34 -13.59
C ARG A 10 20.80 13.12 -13.18
N ARG A 11 19.87 13.50 -14.05
CA ARG A 11 18.43 13.32 -13.80
C ARG A 11 18.05 11.86 -13.68
N VAL A 12 18.59 10.98 -14.53
CA VAL A 12 18.38 9.51 -14.46
C VAL A 12 18.92 8.96 -13.15
N SER A 13 20.14 9.34 -12.74
CA SER A 13 20.76 8.89 -11.50
C SER A 13 19.93 9.30 -10.29
N GLN A 14 19.57 10.57 -10.19
CA GLN A 14 18.78 11.10 -9.07
C GLN A 14 17.40 10.43 -8.95
N PHE A 15 16.72 10.26 -10.09
CA PHE A 15 15.44 9.55 -10.09
C PHE A 15 15.61 8.10 -9.64
N GLY A 16 16.63 7.41 -10.15
CA GLY A 16 16.92 6.01 -9.81
C GLY A 16 17.19 5.82 -8.32
N GLU A 17 17.99 6.70 -7.70
CA GLU A 17 18.28 6.70 -6.27
C GLU A 17 17.01 6.91 -5.43
N LEU A 18 16.24 7.95 -5.71
CA LEU A 18 14.99 8.26 -4.99
C LEU A 18 13.94 7.15 -5.14
N LEU A 19 13.84 6.56 -6.34
CA LEU A 19 12.92 5.46 -6.58
C LEU A 19 13.36 4.20 -5.83
N ALA A 20 14.66 3.86 -5.85
CA ALA A 20 15.19 2.69 -5.15
C ALA A 20 14.96 2.78 -3.63
N GLU A 21 15.19 3.95 -3.03
CA GLU A 21 14.91 4.20 -1.61
C GLU A 21 13.43 4.05 -1.25
N SER A 22 12.54 4.42 -2.19
CA SER A 22 11.10 4.42 -1.97
C SER A 22 10.41 3.13 -2.44
N GLN A 23 11.07 2.27 -3.20
CA GLN A 23 10.51 1.13 -3.93
C GLN A 23 9.67 0.22 -3.03
N ARG A 24 10.26 -0.21 -1.93
CA ARG A 24 9.62 -1.17 -1.01
C ARG A 24 8.31 -0.61 -0.43
N ASP A 25 8.36 0.64 -0.02
CA ASP A 25 7.23 1.31 0.60
C ASP A 25 6.15 1.64 -0.43
N LEU A 26 6.55 2.13 -1.59
CA LEU A 26 5.63 2.46 -2.68
C LEU A 26 4.91 1.21 -3.20
N PHE A 27 5.65 0.11 -3.41
CA PHE A 27 5.04 -1.16 -3.81
C PHE A 27 4.09 -1.71 -2.73
N GLY A 28 4.51 -1.67 -1.46
CA GLY A 28 3.67 -2.07 -0.33
C GLY A 28 2.37 -1.26 -0.24
N PHE A 29 2.44 0.05 -0.52
CA PHE A 29 1.27 0.92 -0.60
C PHE A 29 0.33 0.49 -1.74
N ILE A 30 0.85 0.35 -2.96
CA ILE A 30 0.07 -0.10 -4.13
C ILE A 30 -0.58 -1.45 -3.85
N TYR A 31 0.19 -2.42 -3.35
CA TYR A 31 -0.31 -3.74 -3.00
C TYR A 31 -1.43 -3.69 -1.95
N SER A 32 -1.36 -2.78 -0.97
CA SER A 32 -2.41 -2.60 0.03
C SER A 32 -3.74 -2.15 -0.57
N LEU A 33 -3.71 -1.44 -1.71
CA LEU A 33 -4.89 -0.96 -2.43
C LEU A 33 -5.44 -2.00 -3.40
N VAL A 34 -4.56 -2.60 -4.21
CA VAL A 34 -4.92 -3.49 -5.32
C VAL A 34 -5.13 -4.93 -4.87
N GLN A 35 -4.37 -5.39 -3.85
CA GLN A 35 -4.48 -6.69 -3.16
C GLN A 35 -4.20 -7.94 -4.01
N HIS A 36 -3.80 -7.78 -5.25
CA HIS A 36 -3.36 -8.86 -6.12
C HIS A 36 -1.93 -8.55 -6.59
N HIS A 37 -1.00 -9.51 -6.45
CA HIS A 37 0.43 -9.25 -6.67
C HIS A 37 0.73 -8.82 -8.10
N ALA A 38 0.26 -9.58 -9.09
CA ALA A 38 0.48 -9.24 -10.49
C ALA A 38 -0.14 -7.88 -10.87
N ASP A 39 -1.36 -7.59 -10.39
CA ASP A 39 -1.99 -6.29 -10.61
C ASP A 39 -1.21 -5.15 -9.93
N ALA A 40 -0.62 -5.41 -8.76
CA ALA A 40 0.20 -4.42 -8.07
C ALA A 40 1.53 -4.16 -8.81
N GLU A 41 2.10 -5.18 -9.46
CA GLU A 41 3.27 -5.03 -10.33
C GLU A 41 2.94 -4.18 -11.55
N ASP A 42 1.81 -4.42 -12.22
CA ASP A 42 1.34 -3.63 -13.36
C ASP A 42 1.14 -2.16 -12.96
N VAL A 43 0.45 -1.92 -11.84
CA VAL A 43 0.23 -0.56 -11.32
C VAL A 43 1.55 0.10 -10.93
N TYR A 44 2.48 -0.63 -10.30
CA TYR A 44 3.78 -0.10 -9.94
C TYR A 44 4.60 0.33 -11.16
N GLN A 45 4.60 -0.47 -12.22
CA GLN A 45 5.26 -0.11 -13.49
C GLN A 45 4.65 1.17 -14.07
N GLN A 46 3.32 1.25 -14.13
CA GLN A 46 2.62 2.44 -14.63
C GLN A 46 2.93 3.68 -13.77
N VAL A 47 2.95 3.54 -12.46
CA VAL A 47 3.33 4.61 -11.53
C VAL A 47 4.76 5.08 -11.79
N THR A 48 5.70 4.15 -11.96
CA THR A 48 7.11 4.47 -12.23
C THR A 48 7.27 5.27 -13.52
N MET A 49 6.55 4.90 -14.59
CA MET A 49 6.55 5.66 -15.85
C MET A 49 6.02 7.08 -15.67
N ILE A 50 4.90 7.26 -14.98
CA ILE A 50 4.32 8.59 -14.72
C ILE A 50 5.25 9.43 -13.81
N LEU A 51 5.87 8.82 -12.82
CA LEU A 51 6.85 9.51 -11.97
C LEU A 51 8.05 10.00 -12.79
N TRP A 52 8.57 9.18 -13.70
CA TRP A 52 9.65 9.58 -14.61
C TRP A 52 9.24 10.74 -15.52
N GLU A 53 8.09 10.66 -16.17
CA GLU A 53 7.56 11.74 -17.02
C GLU A 53 7.44 13.05 -16.28
N LYS A 54 6.93 13.00 -15.03
CA LYS A 54 6.70 14.17 -14.19
C LYS A 54 7.91 14.60 -13.36
N PHE A 55 9.01 13.85 -13.39
CA PHE A 55 10.18 14.13 -12.55
C PHE A 55 10.81 15.49 -12.80
N GLY A 56 10.66 16.05 -14.00
CA GLY A 56 11.11 17.42 -14.30
C GLY A 56 10.38 18.52 -13.52
N ALA A 57 9.17 18.23 -13.03
CA ALA A 57 8.40 19.16 -12.20
C ALA A 57 8.56 18.85 -10.69
N PHE A 58 9.30 17.81 -10.33
CA PHE A 58 9.58 17.48 -8.94
C PHE A 58 10.72 18.35 -8.40
N GLU A 59 10.47 19.02 -7.28
CA GLU A 59 11.48 19.85 -6.60
C GLU A 59 12.41 18.95 -5.78
N ILE A 60 13.68 18.84 -6.24
CA ILE A 60 14.70 18.01 -5.58
C ILE A 60 14.96 18.55 -4.17
N GLY A 61 15.06 17.63 -3.20
CA GLY A 61 15.21 17.98 -1.78
C GLY A 61 13.87 18.00 -1.02
N THR A 62 12.74 17.95 -1.74
CA THR A 62 11.43 17.74 -1.12
C THR A 62 11.14 16.24 -0.90
N ASN A 63 9.95 15.94 -0.41
CA ASN A 63 9.57 14.59 -0.02
C ASN A 63 9.11 13.74 -1.21
N PHE A 64 10.05 13.06 -1.90
CA PHE A 64 9.77 12.19 -3.04
C PHE A 64 8.76 11.08 -2.72
N ALA A 65 8.87 10.45 -1.55
CA ALA A 65 7.97 9.36 -1.21
C ALA A 65 6.53 9.85 -0.91
N ALA A 66 6.32 11.10 -0.42
CA ALA A 66 4.98 11.67 -0.33
C ALA A 66 4.42 11.96 -1.72
N TRP A 67 5.23 12.57 -2.59
CA TRP A 67 4.84 12.87 -3.96
C TRP A 67 4.52 11.60 -4.75
N SER A 68 5.38 10.57 -4.68
CA SER A 68 5.17 9.29 -5.37
C SER A 68 3.93 8.55 -4.85
N THR A 69 3.63 8.63 -3.55
CA THR A 69 2.42 8.04 -2.95
C THR A 69 1.14 8.67 -3.52
N VAL A 70 1.11 9.99 -3.74
CA VAL A 70 -0.05 10.67 -4.34
C VAL A 70 -0.26 10.21 -5.79
N VAL A 71 0.80 10.07 -6.57
CA VAL A 71 0.73 9.54 -7.93
C VAL A 71 0.21 8.10 -7.92
N ALA A 72 0.77 7.26 -7.05
CA ALA A 72 0.37 5.86 -6.92
C ALA A 72 -1.10 5.71 -6.50
N GLN A 73 -1.60 6.55 -5.60
CA GLN A 73 -3.00 6.54 -5.19
C GLN A 73 -3.95 6.80 -6.36
N ASN A 74 -3.63 7.79 -7.20
CA ASN A 74 -4.46 8.12 -8.36
C ASN A 74 -4.47 6.97 -9.38
N VAL A 75 -3.30 6.42 -9.72
CA VAL A 75 -3.19 5.30 -10.66
C VAL A 75 -3.91 4.06 -10.14
N ALA A 76 -3.73 3.72 -8.86
CA ALA A 76 -4.41 2.58 -8.25
C ALA A 76 -5.94 2.77 -8.24
N ARG A 77 -6.45 3.97 -7.99
CA ARG A 77 -7.88 4.28 -8.09
C ARG A 77 -8.43 4.06 -9.51
N ASP A 78 -7.75 4.56 -10.51
CA ASP A 78 -8.17 4.41 -11.89
C ASP A 78 -8.13 2.95 -12.32
N PHE A 79 -7.10 2.21 -11.92
CA PHE A 79 -7.00 0.77 -12.13
C PHE A 79 -8.17 0.02 -11.48
N ILE A 80 -8.46 0.28 -10.22
CA ILE A 80 -9.57 -0.31 -9.47
C ILE A 80 -10.90 0.03 -10.14
N ARG A 81 -11.12 1.28 -10.56
CA ARG A 81 -12.34 1.72 -11.25
C ARG A 81 -12.53 1.02 -12.59
N SER A 82 -11.46 0.82 -13.35
CA SER A 82 -11.53 0.14 -14.65
C SER A 82 -11.94 -1.33 -14.53
N ARG A 83 -11.58 -1.98 -13.41
CA ARG A 83 -11.92 -3.39 -13.11
C ARG A 83 -13.23 -3.58 -12.32
N ARG A 84 -13.95 -2.51 -11.98
CA ARG A 84 -15.21 -2.55 -11.20
C ARG A 84 -16.32 -3.45 -11.78
N ARG A 85 -16.18 -3.95 -12.99
CA ARG A 85 -17.15 -4.90 -13.56
C ARG A 85 -17.05 -6.32 -13.00
N VAL A 86 -15.97 -6.67 -12.27
CA VAL A 86 -15.68 -8.05 -11.84
C VAL A 86 -15.28 -8.18 -10.36
N ALA A 87 -14.83 -7.11 -9.69
CA ALA A 87 -14.33 -7.20 -8.32
C ALA A 87 -15.00 -6.16 -7.38
N ILE A 88 -15.28 -6.59 -6.15
CA ILE A 88 -15.72 -5.71 -5.06
C ILE A 88 -14.51 -4.89 -4.63
N THR A 89 -14.57 -3.59 -4.89
CA THR A 89 -13.49 -2.64 -4.63
C THR A 89 -13.78 -1.80 -3.40
N PHE A 90 -12.73 -1.29 -2.77
CA PHE A 90 -12.85 -0.31 -1.70
C PHE A 90 -13.59 0.95 -2.18
N SER A 91 -14.38 1.58 -1.29
CA SER A 91 -14.91 2.92 -1.56
C SER A 91 -13.78 3.95 -1.55
N ASP A 92 -14.00 5.09 -2.20
CA ASP A 92 -12.99 6.16 -2.28
C ASP A 92 -12.57 6.64 -0.87
N GLU A 93 -13.49 6.67 0.11
CA GLU A 93 -13.20 7.03 1.50
C GLU A 93 -12.23 6.02 2.17
N VAL A 94 -12.35 4.73 1.85
CA VAL A 94 -11.44 3.70 2.37
C VAL A 94 -10.06 3.82 1.74
N LEU A 95 -9.98 4.13 0.44
CA LEU A 95 -8.73 4.39 -0.24
C LEU A 95 -8.02 5.62 0.34
N ASP A 96 -8.77 6.69 0.63
CA ASP A 96 -8.25 7.89 1.28
C ASP A 96 -7.76 7.61 2.71
N ALA A 97 -8.51 6.83 3.49
CA ALA A 97 -8.10 6.42 4.83
C ALA A 97 -6.81 5.58 4.81
N ILE A 98 -6.65 4.67 3.84
CA ILE A 98 -5.42 3.89 3.66
C ILE A 98 -4.25 4.81 3.29
N ALA A 99 -4.45 5.77 2.37
CA ALA A 99 -3.41 6.71 1.96
C ALA A 99 -2.99 7.63 3.10
N ALA A 100 -3.95 8.16 3.88
CA ALA A 100 -3.65 8.96 5.07
C ALA A 100 -2.89 8.16 6.13
N ALA A 101 -3.29 6.92 6.36
CA ALA A 101 -2.61 6.01 7.27
C ALA A 101 -1.18 5.70 6.83
N TYR A 102 -0.97 5.53 5.53
CA TYR A 102 0.36 5.28 4.97
C TYR A 102 1.28 6.50 5.06
N SER A 103 0.76 7.68 4.82
CA SER A 103 1.49 8.94 4.98
C SER A 103 1.91 9.19 6.43
N ALA A 104 1.05 8.83 7.39
CA ALA A 104 1.36 8.91 8.82
C ALA A 104 2.42 7.86 9.28
N LYS A 105 2.49 6.68 8.63
CA LYS A 105 3.43 5.59 8.95
C LYS A 105 4.91 5.97 8.75
N ARG A 106 5.21 7.00 7.97
CA ARG A 106 6.60 7.43 7.68
C ARG A 106 7.37 7.96 8.89
N CYS A 107 6.70 8.17 10.02
CA CYS A 107 7.33 8.57 11.28
C CYS A 107 7.76 7.37 12.14
N TRP A 108 7.53 6.12 11.73
CA TRP A 108 7.78 4.95 12.56
C TRP A 108 8.99 4.17 12.06
N ASN A 109 9.82 3.75 13.02
CA ASN A 109 10.88 2.80 12.74
C ASN A 109 10.25 1.47 12.27
N SER A 110 10.73 0.89 11.18
CA SER A 110 10.11 -0.29 10.56
C SER A 110 10.06 -1.51 11.49
N ASN A 111 11.04 -1.64 12.39
CA ASN A 111 11.11 -2.73 13.36
C ASN A 111 10.04 -2.56 14.46
N ASP A 112 9.91 -1.37 15.03
CA ASP A 112 8.93 -1.09 16.09
C ASP A 112 7.51 -1.30 15.61
N ALA A 113 7.21 -0.88 14.36
CA ALA A 113 5.90 -1.08 13.74
C ALA A 113 5.61 -2.58 13.49
N SER A 114 6.61 -3.37 13.11
CA SER A 114 6.48 -4.81 12.91
C SER A 114 6.18 -5.54 14.22
N ASP A 115 6.90 -5.20 15.29
CA ASP A 115 6.71 -5.78 16.61
C ASP A 115 5.35 -5.38 17.22
N ALA A 116 4.96 -4.12 17.07
CA ALA A 116 3.64 -3.65 17.48
C ALA A 116 2.52 -4.39 16.72
N LEU A 117 2.67 -4.60 15.40
CA LEU A 117 1.73 -5.37 14.60
C LEU A 117 1.64 -6.82 15.07
N ALA A 118 2.77 -7.48 15.32
CA ALA A 118 2.80 -8.85 15.83
C ALA A 118 2.05 -8.99 17.17
N ARG A 119 2.20 -8.01 18.07
CA ARG A 119 1.43 -7.95 19.32
C ARG A 119 -0.06 -7.72 19.09
N CYS A 120 -0.43 -6.86 18.15
CA CYS A 120 -1.83 -6.58 17.82
C CYS A 120 -2.52 -7.76 17.13
N LEU A 121 -1.81 -8.51 16.28
CA LEU A 121 -2.32 -9.75 15.67
C LEU A 121 -2.67 -10.80 16.72
N LYS A 122 -1.89 -10.91 17.81
CA LYS A 122 -2.19 -11.82 18.93
C LYS A 122 -3.47 -11.43 19.69
N LYS A 123 -3.90 -10.16 19.63
CA LYS A 123 -5.11 -9.66 20.28
C LYS A 123 -6.38 -9.86 19.44
N LEU A 124 -6.25 -10.26 18.18
CA LEU A 124 -7.40 -10.58 17.33
C LEU A 124 -8.16 -11.80 17.88
N SER A 125 -9.48 -11.80 17.65
CA SER A 125 -10.27 -13.01 17.86
C SER A 125 -9.72 -14.16 17.01
N GLU A 126 -9.87 -15.40 17.45
CA GLU A 126 -9.41 -16.56 16.68
C GLU A 126 -10.02 -16.61 15.27
N LYS A 127 -11.29 -16.19 15.15
CA LYS A 127 -12.00 -16.08 13.88
C LYS A 127 -11.35 -15.03 12.95
N ASP A 128 -11.10 -13.83 13.46
CA ASP A 128 -10.50 -12.75 12.66
C ASP A 128 -9.05 -13.08 12.28
N ARG A 129 -8.30 -13.73 13.18
CA ARG A 129 -6.94 -14.18 12.90
C ARG A 129 -6.90 -15.23 11.80
N ARG A 130 -7.74 -16.26 11.87
CA ARG A 130 -7.86 -17.28 10.79
C ARG A 130 -8.23 -16.63 9.45
N LEU A 131 -9.15 -15.67 9.47
CA LEU A 131 -9.52 -14.96 8.24
C LEU A 131 -8.34 -14.17 7.66
N VAL A 132 -7.56 -13.48 8.50
CA VAL A 132 -6.33 -12.79 8.08
C VAL A 132 -5.34 -13.78 7.48
N ASP A 133 -5.01 -14.88 8.19
CA ASP A 133 -4.04 -15.87 7.74
C ASP A 133 -4.40 -16.43 6.35
N ARG A 134 -5.69 -16.67 6.11
CA ARG A 134 -6.17 -17.18 4.83
C ARG A 134 -6.15 -16.13 3.72
N CYS A 135 -6.59 -14.91 4.02
CA CYS A 135 -6.62 -13.82 3.03
C CYS A 135 -5.23 -13.30 2.64
N TYR A 136 -4.21 -13.55 3.46
CA TYR A 136 -2.82 -13.18 3.20
C TYR A 136 -1.92 -14.36 2.84
N SER A 137 -2.49 -15.56 2.71
CA SER A 137 -1.77 -16.73 2.20
C SER A 137 -1.31 -16.50 0.75
N PRO A 138 -0.13 -17.02 0.34
CA PRO A 138 0.35 -16.93 -1.05
C PRO A 138 -0.64 -17.49 -2.08
N ASN A 139 -1.36 -18.56 -1.72
CA ASN A 139 -2.33 -19.25 -2.59
C ASN A 139 -3.78 -18.89 -2.23
N ARG A 140 -4.03 -17.63 -1.83
CA ARG A 140 -5.38 -17.21 -1.43
C ARG A 140 -6.38 -17.33 -2.57
N ASP A 141 -7.50 -17.96 -2.26
CA ASP A 141 -8.69 -18.03 -3.10
C ASP A 141 -9.88 -17.44 -2.33
N PHE A 142 -10.32 -16.26 -2.73
CA PHE A 142 -11.42 -15.56 -2.05
C PHE A 142 -12.78 -16.24 -2.26
N GLU A 143 -12.96 -16.99 -3.35
CA GLU A 143 -14.19 -17.76 -3.59
C GLU A 143 -14.25 -18.96 -2.64
N ALA A 144 -13.14 -19.71 -2.51
CA ALA A 144 -13.02 -20.80 -1.57
C ALA A 144 -13.20 -20.32 -0.12
N ILE A 145 -12.55 -19.21 0.26
CA ILE A 145 -12.68 -18.60 1.58
C ILE A 145 -14.15 -18.22 1.87
N ALA A 146 -14.82 -17.57 0.93
CA ALA A 146 -16.21 -17.16 1.08
C ALA A 146 -17.15 -18.35 1.24
N LYS A 147 -16.95 -19.42 0.45
CA LYS A 147 -17.72 -20.66 0.52
C LYS A 147 -17.57 -21.35 1.88
N GLU A 148 -16.35 -21.50 2.37
CA GLU A 148 -16.07 -22.13 3.65
C GLU A 148 -16.60 -21.33 4.85
N GLU A 149 -16.48 -19.99 4.79
CA GLU A 149 -17.04 -19.09 5.82
C GLU A 149 -18.56 -18.93 5.72
N SER A 150 -19.23 -19.54 4.70
CA SER A 150 -20.65 -19.34 4.39
C SER A 150 -21.02 -17.87 4.26
N ARG A 151 -20.17 -17.10 3.56
CA ARG A 151 -20.29 -15.65 3.38
C ARG A 151 -20.15 -15.29 1.92
N THR A 152 -20.60 -14.11 1.54
CA THR A 152 -20.30 -13.56 0.21
C THR A 152 -18.85 -13.05 0.17
N ILE A 153 -18.25 -13.04 -1.02
CA ILE A 153 -16.91 -12.46 -1.23
C ILE A 153 -16.87 -11.01 -0.70
N GLY A 154 -17.94 -10.22 -0.94
CA GLY A 154 -18.07 -8.88 -0.41
C GLY A 154 -18.04 -8.79 1.11
N ALA A 155 -18.68 -9.74 1.79
CA ALA A 155 -18.65 -9.80 3.25
C ALA A 155 -17.26 -10.16 3.79
N ILE A 156 -16.47 -10.97 3.05
CA ILE A 156 -15.07 -11.25 3.38
C ILE A 156 -14.23 -9.97 3.25
N TYR A 157 -14.35 -9.23 2.14
CA TYR A 157 -13.63 -7.97 1.97
C TYR A 157 -13.97 -6.94 3.05
N GLN A 158 -15.26 -6.77 3.38
CA GLN A 158 -15.67 -5.87 4.46
C GLN A 158 -15.10 -6.29 5.81
N ALA A 159 -15.06 -7.59 6.10
CA ALA A 159 -14.46 -8.10 7.33
C ALA A 159 -12.97 -7.79 7.40
N ILE A 160 -12.22 -8.02 6.32
CA ILE A 160 -10.79 -7.70 6.24
C ILE A 160 -10.54 -6.19 6.38
N CYS A 161 -11.36 -5.34 5.75
CA CYS A 161 -11.27 -3.88 5.93
C CYS A 161 -11.44 -3.46 7.38
N ARG A 162 -12.46 -4.01 8.07
CA ARG A 162 -12.68 -3.76 9.50
C ARG A 162 -11.50 -4.22 10.35
N ILE A 163 -10.97 -5.43 10.10
CA ILE A 163 -9.82 -5.97 10.83
C ILE A 163 -8.59 -5.08 10.64
N ARG A 164 -8.30 -4.65 9.41
CA ARG A 164 -7.19 -3.73 9.11
C ARG A 164 -7.33 -2.41 9.88
N LYS A 165 -8.52 -1.81 9.89
CA LYS A 165 -8.78 -0.58 10.63
C LYS A 165 -8.53 -0.76 12.14
N ASN A 166 -8.97 -1.88 12.71
CA ASN A 166 -8.75 -2.21 14.11
C ASN A 166 -7.27 -2.47 14.43
N LEU A 167 -6.56 -3.20 13.56
CA LEU A 167 -5.12 -3.44 13.70
C LEU A 167 -4.35 -2.13 13.61
N TYR A 168 -4.67 -1.27 12.66
CA TYR A 168 -4.03 0.05 12.54
C TYR A 168 -4.20 0.87 13.81
N ALA A 169 -5.42 0.98 14.34
CA ALA A 169 -5.68 1.70 15.59
C ALA A 169 -4.97 1.06 16.81
N CYS A 170 -4.81 -0.27 16.82
CA CYS A 170 -4.06 -0.99 17.85
C CYS A 170 -2.57 -0.66 17.76
N VAL A 171 -1.98 -0.74 16.57
CA VAL A 171 -0.55 -0.46 16.34
C VAL A 171 -0.23 0.98 16.71
N GLN A 172 -1.05 1.94 16.31
CA GLN A 172 -0.91 3.35 16.66
C GLN A 172 -0.82 3.55 18.18
N ARG A 173 -1.78 2.96 18.93
CA ARG A 173 -1.80 3.07 20.39
C ARG A 173 -0.57 2.42 21.04
N THR A 174 -0.14 1.28 20.51
CA THR A 174 1.03 0.56 21.04
C THR A 174 2.30 1.38 20.88
N LEU A 175 2.51 1.98 19.69
CA LEU A 175 3.67 2.82 19.41
C LEU A 175 3.67 4.13 20.20
N SER A 176 2.49 4.75 20.38
CA SER A 176 2.38 5.97 21.20
C SER A 176 2.68 5.72 22.68
N GLN A 177 2.43 4.51 23.19
CA GLN A 177 2.73 4.13 24.57
C GLN A 177 4.21 3.82 24.81
N GLU A 178 4.94 3.42 23.77
CA GLU A 178 6.37 3.10 23.85
C GLU A 178 7.26 4.34 23.60
N SER A 179 6.68 5.42 23.08
CA SER A 179 7.38 6.70 22.87
C SER A 179 7.31 7.65 24.07
N ASN A 180 6.64 7.27 25.16
CA ASN A 180 6.55 7.99 26.45
C ASN A 180 7.34 7.27 27.52
#